data_615087ef87534cd0e722066363bc393c
#
_entry.id   615087ef87534cd0e722066363bc393c
#
_cell.length_a   1.000
_cell.length_b   1.000
_cell.length_c   1.000
_cell.angle_alpha   90.00
_cell.angle_beta   90.00
_cell.angle_gamma   90.00
#
_symmetry.space_group_name_H-M   'P 1'
#
loop_
_entity.id
_entity.type
_entity.pdbx_description
1 polymer ?
#
loop_
_entity_poly.entity_id
_entity_poly.type
_entity_poly.pdbx_seq_one_letter_code
_entity_poly.pdbx_strand_id
1 'polypeptide(L)'
;MFIKIDSIYDLISLISLFANLYFIFTMDIVLIIGCMFCILLHNIFKEITYGWYPPIFKRPNGATDCNLFNTGGLIDHKSGFPSGHVTSISFLMYSLLLKIGDIDFKNIILYNIPIMLVAYARIMKGCHNLIQVVAGYLLGYSVAYMLHIYKNEVNIKIDEIKTYISDKIS
;
A
#
# COMPACT_ATOMS: atom_id res chain seq x y z
N MET A 1 1.25 21.45 5.32
CA MET A 1 1.39 20.64 4.08
C MET A 1 0.00 20.50 3.49
N PHE A 2 -0.28 21.09 2.31
CA PHE A 2 -1.61 21.05 1.72
C PHE A 2 -1.69 19.90 0.70
N ILE A 3 -2.85 19.25 0.65
CA ILE A 3 -3.16 18.25 -0.37
C ILE A 3 -3.44 19.00 -1.67
N LYS A 4 -2.84 18.59 -2.78
CA LYS A 4 -3.07 19.17 -4.11
C LYS A 4 -4.08 18.31 -4.86
N ILE A 5 -5.12 18.95 -5.39
CA ILE A 5 -6.18 18.29 -6.18
C ILE A 5 -6.41 19.13 -7.43
N ASP A 6 -5.76 18.77 -8.52
CA ASP A 6 -5.88 19.43 -9.81
C ASP A 6 -6.75 18.62 -10.79
N SER A 7 -7.01 17.34 -10.46
CA SER A 7 -7.74 16.41 -11.32
C SER A 7 -8.56 15.41 -10.54
N ILE A 8 -9.49 14.73 -11.21
CA ILE A 8 -10.23 13.58 -10.66
C ILE A 8 -9.29 12.45 -10.25
N TYR A 9 -8.17 12.28 -10.94
CA TYR A 9 -7.17 11.26 -10.63
C TYR A 9 -6.42 11.55 -9.31
N ASP A 10 -6.26 12.82 -8.96
CA ASP A 10 -5.73 13.23 -7.66
C ASP A 10 -6.68 12.83 -6.54
N LEU A 11 -7.98 13.08 -6.72
CA LEU A 11 -9.01 12.70 -5.77
C LEU A 11 -9.06 11.18 -5.56
N ILE A 12 -9.05 10.41 -6.65
CA ILE A 12 -9.04 8.93 -6.59
C ILE A 12 -7.75 8.43 -5.90
N SER A 13 -6.61 9.05 -6.16
CA SER A 13 -5.34 8.68 -5.53
C SER A 13 -5.36 8.83 -4.01
N LEU A 14 -6.17 9.75 -3.47
CA LEU A 14 -6.35 9.94 -2.02
C LEU A 14 -7.03 8.75 -1.33
N ILE A 15 -7.69 7.85 -2.06
CA ILE A 15 -8.24 6.61 -1.48
C ILE A 15 -7.14 5.84 -0.74
N SER A 16 -5.91 5.84 -1.26
CA SER A 16 -4.78 5.20 -0.59
C SER A 16 -4.33 5.93 0.69
N LEU A 17 -4.53 7.24 0.79
CA LEU A 17 -4.33 7.98 2.04
C LEU A 17 -5.35 7.56 3.09
N PHE A 18 -6.63 7.46 2.72
CA PHE A 18 -7.67 6.96 3.62
C PHE A 18 -7.42 5.51 4.05
N ALA A 19 -6.87 4.67 3.16
CA ALA A 19 -6.45 3.32 3.53
C ALA A 19 -5.38 3.33 4.64
N ASN A 20 -4.37 4.19 4.53
CA ASN A 20 -3.35 4.32 5.57
C ASN A 20 -3.91 4.89 6.89
N LEU A 21 -4.82 5.87 6.82
CA LEU A 21 -5.50 6.41 8.01
C LEU A 21 -6.39 5.36 8.68
N TYR A 22 -7.08 4.52 7.91
CA TYR A 22 -7.91 3.45 8.45
C TYR A 22 -7.12 2.52 9.38
N PHE A 23 -5.88 2.16 9.05
CA PHE A 23 -5.05 1.32 9.92
C PHE A 23 -4.78 1.96 11.27
N ILE A 24 -4.58 3.29 11.30
CA ILE A 24 -4.35 4.04 12.54
C ILE A 24 -5.65 4.09 13.37
N PHE A 25 -6.78 4.39 12.74
CA PHE A 25 -8.05 4.54 13.44
C PHE A 25 -8.62 3.24 13.99
N THR A 26 -8.36 2.11 13.34
CA THR A 26 -8.86 0.80 13.83
C THR A 26 -8.11 0.29 15.05
N MET A 27 -6.92 0.82 15.35
CA MET A 27 -6.03 0.35 16.42
C MET A 27 -5.75 -1.16 16.35
N ASP A 28 -5.98 -1.77 15.19
CA ASP A 28 -5.66 -3.19 14.93
C ASP A 28 -4.15 -3.31 14.69
N ILE A 29 -3.45 -3.78 15.72
CA ILE A 29 -1.97 -3.85 15.72
C ILE A 29 -1.46 -4.70 14.56
N VAL A 30 -2.15 -5.78 14.20
CA VAL A 30 -1.76 -6.66 13.09
C VAL A 30 -1.83 -5.90 11.75
N LEU A 31 -2.90 -5.12 11.54
CA LEU A 31 -3.04 -4.29 10.36
C LEU A 31 -1.98 -3.17 10.32
N ILE A 32 -1.67 -2.55 11.47
CA ILE A 32 -0.63 -1.53 11.56
C ILE A 32 0.74 -2.12 11.20
N ILE A 33 1.11 -3.26 11.76
CA ILE A 33 2.37 -3.97 11.44
C ILE A 33 2.43 -4.28 9.95
N GLY A 34 1.37 -4.80 9.36
CA GLY A 34 1.31 -5.11 7.94
C GLY A 34 1.44 -3.88 7.05
N CYS A 35 0.79 -2.78 7.42
CA CYS A 35 0.93 -1.50 6.71
C CYS A 35 2.39 -1.00 6.75
N MET A 36 3.02 -1.00 7.92
CA MET A 36 4.42 -0.61 8.07
C MET A 36 5.35 -1.53 7.26
N PHE A 37 5.06 -2.83 7.24
CA PHE A 37 5.83 -3.79 6.45
C PHE A 37 5.67 -3.54 4.94
N CYS A 38 4.48 -3.21 4.46
CA CYS A 38 4.24 -2.77 3.08
C CYS A 38 5.06 -1.51 2.74
N ILE A 39 5.06 -0.51 3.65
CA ILE A 39 5.83 0.74 3.47
C ILE A 39 7.33 0.43 3.43
N LEU A 40 7.82 -0.41 4.31
CA LEU A 40 9.22 -0.83 4.33
C LEU A 40 9.62 -1.53 3.04
N LEU A 41 8.87 -2.55 2.63
CA LEU A 41 9.17 -3.34 1.44
C LEU A 41 9.15 -2.50 0.16
N HIS A 42 8.11 -1.68 -0.03
CA HIS A 42 8.06 -0.89 -1.27
C HIS A 42 9.19 0.15 -1.34
N ASN A 43 9.66 0.68 -0.20
CA ASN A 43 10.81 1.58 -0.17
C ASN A 43 12.12 0.81 -0.46
N ILE A 44 12.31 -0.36 0.12
CA ILE A 44 13.45 -1.23 -0.17
C ILE A 44 13.51 -1.55 -1.67
N PHE A 45 12.39 -1.94 -2.28
CA PHE A 45 12.34 -2.21 -3.71
C PHE A 45 12.66 -0.98 -4.56
N LYS A 46 12.24 0.22 -4.16
CA LYS A 46 12.58 1.47 -4.84
C LYS A 46 14.07 1.76 -4.79
N GLU A 47 14.69 1.57 -3.63
CA GLU A 47 16.14 1.76 -3.49
C GLU A 47 16.93 0.73 -4.30
N ILE A 48 16.56 -0.54 -4.24
CA ILE A 48 17.22 -1.61 -5.01
C ILE A 48 17.08 -1.37 -6.52
N THR A 49 15.91 -0.92 -6.99
CA THR A 49 15.65 -0.67 -8.41
C THR A 49 16.07 0.72 -8.89
N TYR A 50 16.57 1.57 -7.98
CA TYR A 50 17.12 2.87 -8.33
C TYR A 50 18.35 2.68 -9.21
N GLY A 51 18.32 3.31 -10.37
CA GLY A 51 19.40 3.19 -11.35
C GLY A 51 19.41 1.91 -12.21
N TRP A 52 18.51 0.94 -11.95
CA TRP A 52 18.42 -0.25 -12.78
C TRP A 52 17.89 0.07 -14.18
N TYR A 53 18.48 -0.58 -15.18
CA TYR A 53 17.93 -0.79 -16.49
C TYR A 53 17.24 -2.16 -16.49
N PRO A 54 16.04 -2.30 -16.93
CA PRO A 54 15.28 -1.63 -17.96
C PRO A 54 14.34 -0.51 -17.42
N PRO A 55 13.80 0.32 -18.34
CA PRO A 55 12.95 1.48 -18.01
C PRO A 55 11.65 1.14 -17.26
N ILE A 56 11.27 -0.14 -17.17
CA ILE A 56 10.09 -0.59 -16.42
C ILE A 56 10.12 -0.21 -14.93
N PHE A 57 11.32 -0.03 -14.36
CA PHE A 57 11.48 0.38 -12.96
C PHE A 57 11.42 1.90 -12.77
N LYS A 58 11.72 2.67 -13.84
CA LYS A 58 11.68 4.13 -13.80
C LYS A 58 10.23 4.62 -13.94
N ARG A 59 9.97 5.76 -13.32
CA ARG A 59 8.69 6.45 -13.55
C ARG A 59 8.58 6.88 -15.00
N PRO A 60 7.35 7.03 -15.53
CA PRO A 60 7.13 7.66 -16.83
C PRO A 60 7.76 9.07 -16.89
N ASN A 61 8.18 9.50 -18.08
CA ASN A 61 8.71 10.83 -18.29
C ASN A 61 7.68 11.91 -17.89
N GLY A 62 8.14 12.95 -17.21
CA GLY A 62 7.28 14.02 -16.73
C GLY A 62 6.46 13.68 -15.45
N ALA A 63 6.73 12.55 -14.80
CA ALA A 63 6.05 12.18 -13.56
C ALA A 63 6.25 13.26 -12.49
N THR A 64 5.15 13.87 -12.05
CA THR A 64 5.14 14.96 -11.08
C THR A 64 4.06 14.75 -10.02
N ASP A 65 4.25 15.28 -8.82
CA ASP A 65 3.27 15.29 -7.73
C ASP A 65 2.71 13.90 -7.41
N CYS A 66 3.59 12.90 -7.37
CA CYS A 66 3.21 11.48 -7.26
C CYS A 66 3.27 10.92 -5.84
N ASN A 67 3.49 11.75 -4.84
CA ASN A 67 3.45 11.31 -3.43
C ASN A 67 2.00 11.15 -2.92
N LEU A 68 1.86 10.76 -1.66
CA LEU A 68 0.57 10.49 -1.04
C LEU A 68 -0.36 11.72 -0.97
N PHE A 69 0.20 12.93 -0.98
CA PHE A 69 -0.52 14.20 -0.90
C PHE A 69 -0.65 14.91 -2.25
N ASN A 70 -0.26 14.23 -3.33
CA ASN A 70 -0.22 14.80 -4.69
C ASN A 70 0.66 16.04 -4.80
N THR A 71 1.79 16.04 -4.12
CA THR A 71 2.80 17.12 -4.12
C THR A 71 4.19 16.54 -4.39
N GLY A 72 5.23 17.37 -4.40
CA GLY A 72 6.63 16.93 -4.47
C GLY A 72 7.33 17.22 -5.79
N GLY A 73 6.63 17.82 -6.77
CA GLY A 73 7.21 18.26 -8.03
C GLY A 73 7.65 17.10 -8.94
N LEU A 74 8.59 17.40 -9.82
CA LEU A 74 9.12 16.45 -10.82
C LEU A 74 9.96 15.35 -10.17
N ILE A 75 9.63 14.10 -10.47
CA ILE A 75 10.28 12.90 -9.91
C ILE A 75 10.47 11.77 -10.92
N ASP A 76 10.46 12.08 -12.22
CA ASP A 76 10.58 11.10 -13.30
C ASP A 76 11.92 10.34 -13.31
N HIS A 77 12.98 10.92 -12.71
CA HIS A 77 14.28 10.30 -12.54
C HIS A 77 14.32 9.22 -11.42
N LYS A 78 13.29 9.14 -10.57
CA LYS A 78 13.25 8.21 -9.45
C LYS A 78 12.60 6.88 -9.81
N SER A 79 12.94 5.81 -9.07
CA SER A 79 12.24 4.53 -9.20
C SER A 79 10.74 4.68 -8.88
N GLY A 80 9.91 4.09 -9.73
CA GLY A 80 8.46 3.96 -9.53
C GLY A 80 8.04 2.57 -9.05
N PHE A 81 8.96 1.63 -8.90
CA PHE A 81 8.66 0.22 -8.65
C PHE A 81 8.85 -0.17 -7.19
N PRO A 82 7.85 -0.83 -6.57
CA PRO A 82 6.45 -0.92 -6.99
C PRO A 82 5.65 0.35 -6.66
N SER A 83 4.37 0.42 -7.08
CA SER A 83 3.49 1.53 -6.75
C SER A 83 3.03 1.48 -5.29
N GLY A 84 3.50 2.40 -4.45
CA GLY A 84 3.14 2.43 -3.02
C GLY A 84 1.65 2.68 -2.76
N HIS A 85 0.97 3.52 -3.58
CA HIS A 85 -0.47 3.76 -3.46
C HIS A 85 -1.26 2.46 -3.68
N VAL A 86 -0.90 1.70 -4.73
CA VAL A 86 -1.58 0.45 -5.05
C VAL A 86 -1.23 -0.62 -4.01
N THR A 87 -0.01 -0.65 -3.49
CA THR A 87 0.37 -1.55 -2.39
C THR A 87 -0.50 -1.33 -1.16
N SER A 88 -0.66 -0.08 -0.72
CA SER A 88 -1.46 0.24 0.49
C SER A 88 -2.93 -0.13 0.33
N ILE A 89 -3.56 0.24 -0.79
CA ILE A 89 -4.98 -0.08 -1.00
C ILE A 89 -5.19 -1.59 -1.22
N SER A 90 -4.29 -2.28 -1.90
CA SER A 90 -4.35 -3.72 -2.09
C SER A 90 -4.23 -4.45 -0.75
N PHE A 91 -3.27 -4.06 0.08
CA PHE A 91 -3.11 -4.61 1.42
C PHE A 91 -4.38 -4.45 2.26
N LEU A 92 -4.98 -3.23 2.29
CA LEU A 92 -6.22 -2.99 3.04
C LEU A 92 -7.35 -3.87 2.53
N MET A 93 -7.63 -3.82 1.22
CA MET A 93 -8.79 -4.53 0.66
C MET A 93 -8.68 -6.04 0.87
N TYR A 94 -7.51 -6.63 0.65
CA TYR A 94 -7.33 -8.06 0.89
C TYR A 94 -7.32 -8.43 2.37
N SER A 95 -6.78 -7.59 3.25
CA SER A 95 -6.88 -7.80 4.70
C SER A 95 -8.33 -7.82 5.17
N LEU A 96 -9.19 -6.94 4.66
CA LEU A 96 -10.61 -6.91 4.97
C LEU A 96 -11.35 -8.12 4.39
N LEU A 97 -11.08 -8.47 3.13
CA LEU A 97 -11.67 -9.64 2.48
C LEU A 97 -11.35 -10.94 3.25
N LEU A 98 -10.09 -11.14 3.62
CA LEU A 98 -9.64 -12.30 4.38
C LEU A 98 -10.19 -12.31 5.81
N LYS A 99 -10.43 -11.14 6.41
CA LYS A 99 -11.04 -11.02 7.74
C LYS A 99 -12.52 -11.42 7.75
N ILE A 100 -13.26 -11.13 6.69
CA ILE A 100 -14.68 -11.53 6.53
C ILE A 100 -14.78 -13.03 6.35
N GLY A 101 -13.83 -13.67 5.68
CA GLY A 101 -13.78 -15.12 5.46
C GLY A 101 -14.72 -15.63 4.36
N ASP A 102 -15.57 -14.78 3.81
CA ASP A 102 -16.48 -15.11 2.70
C ASP A 102 -15.81 -14.71 1.37
N ILE A 103 -15.03 -15.63 0.83
CA ILE A 103 -14.25 -15.44 -0.39
C ILE A 103 -15.03 -15.96 -1.59
N ASP A 104 -16.18 -15.36 -1.85
CA ASP A 104 -16.94 -15.60 -3.08
C ASP A 104 -16.49 -14.67 -4.23
N PHE A 105 -16.94 -15.00 -5.44
CA PHE A 105 -16.59 -14.23 -6.65
C PHE A 105 -17.08 -12.77 -6.58
N LYS A 106 -18.25 -12.53 -6.00
CA LYS A 106 -18.82 -11.18 -5.82
C LYS A 106 -17.97 -10.33 -4.90
N ASN A 107 -17.54 -10.89 -3.75
CA ASN A 107 -16.71 -10.21 -2.80
C ASN A 107 -15.30 -9.92 -3.37
N ILE A 108 -14.72 -10.86 -4.11
CA ILE A 108 -13.46 -10.64 -4.83
C ILE A 108 -13.60 -9.43 -5.77
N ILE A 109 -14.64 -9.35 -6.59
CA ILE A 109 -14.85 -8.20 -7.48
C ILE A 109 -15.00 -6.91 -6.66
N LEU A 110 -15.86 -6.90 -5.65
CA LEU A 110 -16.16 -5.71 -4.84
C LEU A 110 -14.90 -5.12 -4.20
N TYR A 111 -14.06 -5.96 -3.60
CA TYR A 111 -12.83 -5.51 -2.96
C TYR A 111 -11.71 -5.13 -3.95
N ASN A 112 -11.79 -5.60 -5.20
CA ASN A 112 -10.85 -5.17 -6.24
C ASN A 112 -11.22 -3.82 -6.89
N ILE A 113 -12.47 -3.35 -6.83
CA ILE A 113 -12.88 -2.08 -7.42
C ILE A 113 -12.01 -0.90 -6.92
N PRO A 114 -11.84 -0.65 -5.60
CA PRO A 114 -11.01 0.45 -5.13
C PRO A 114 -9.54 0.32 -5.57
N ILE A 115 -9.01 -0.90 -5.63
CA ILE A 115 -7.65 -1.16 -6.07
C ILE A 115 -7.48 -0.76 -7.54
N MET A 116 -8.40 -1.19 -8.40
CA MET A 116 -8.37 -0.90 -9.84
C MET A 116 -8.57 0.60 -10.11
N LEU A 117 -9.43 1.28 -9.36
CA LEU A 117 -9.61 2.73 -9.46
C LEU A 117 -8.31 3.48 -9.15
N VAL A 118 -7.65 3.16 -8.03
CA VAL A 118 -6.37 3.77 -7.68
C VAL A 118 -5.30 3.42 -8.71
N ALA A 119 -5.21 2.16 -9.14
CA ALA A 119 -4.26 1.71 -10.15
C ALA A 119 -4.41 2.51 -11.45
N TYR A 120 -5.65 2.64 -11.94
CA TYR A 120 -5.99 3.42 -13.12
C TYR A 120 -5.59 4.90 -12.95
N ALA A 121 -5.95 5.51 -11.83
CA ALA A 121 -5.60 6.90 -11.54
C ALA A 121 -4.09 7.14 -11.54
N ARG A 122 -3.29 6.19 -11.01
CA ARG A 122 -1.82 6.31 -11.00
C ARG A 122 -1.20 6.21 -12.39
N ILE A 123 -1.79 5.43 -13.29
CA ILE A 123 -1.36 5.34 -14.69
C ILE A 123 -1.77 6.61 -15.44
N MET A 124 -3.02 7.05 -15.32
CA MET A 124 -3.54 8.23 -16.03
C MET A 124 -2.85 9.52 -15.59
N LYS A 125 -2.45 9.60 -14.33
CA LYS A 125 -1.64 10.71 -13.80
C LYS A 125 -0.19 10.68 -14.29
N GLY A 126 0.25 9.64 -15.00
CA GLY A 126 1.64 9.48 -15.46
C GLY A 126 2.64 9.20 -14.32
N CYS A 127 2.15 8.77 -13.16
CA CYS A 127 3.03 8.48 -12.01
C CYS A 127 3.67 7.10 -12.06
N HIS A 128 2.98 6.15 -12.68
CA HIS A 128 3.40 4.76 -12.76
C HIS A 128 3.05 4.14 -14.11
N ASN A 129 3.82 3.15 -14.54
CA ASN A 129 3.45 2.25 -15.63
C ASN A 129 2.69 1.02 -15.10
N LEU A 130 2.13 0.22 -16.01
CA LEU A 130 1.33 -0.94 -15.68
C LEU A 130 2.08 -1.97 -14.81
N ILE A 131 3.36 -2.23 -15.10
CA ILE A 131 4.17 -3.22 -14.38
C ILE A 131 4.36 -2.79 -12.91
N GLN A 132 4.61 -1.50 -12.66
CA GLN A 132 4.75 -0.95 -11.32
C GLN A 132 3.46 -1.05 -10.50
N VAL A 133 2.33 -0.87 -11.16
CA VAL A 133 1.00 -1.00 -10.55
C VAL A 133 0.68 -2.45 -10.22
N VAL A 134 0.92 -3.38 -11.16
CA VAL A 134 0.72 -4.83 -10.93
C VAL A 134 1.65 -5.33 -9.80
N ALA A 135 2.91 -4.89 -9.78
CA ALA A 135 3.82 -5.23 -8.70
C ALA A 135 3.33 -4.71 -7.33
N GLY A 136 2.78 -3.48 -7.28
CA GLY A 136 2.17 -2.94 -6.07
C GLY A 136 0.96 -3.75 -5.60
N TYR A 137 0.10 -4.15 -6.54
CA TYR A 137 -1.04 -5.03 -6.28
C TYR A 137 -0.60 -6.35 -5.64
N LEU A 138 0.36 -7.04 -6.28
CA LEU A 138 0.85 -8.33 -5.80
C LEU A 138 1.55 -8.20 -4.45
N LEU A 139 2.31 -7.14 -4.22
CA LEU A 139 2.98 -6.91 -2.94
C LEU A 139 1.97 -6.74 -1.81
N GLY A 140 0.96 -5.88 -1.99
CA GLY A 140 -0.08 -5.67 -0.98
C GLY A 140 -0.88 -6.94 -0.68
N TYR A 141 -1.28 -7.68 -1.72
CA TYR A 141 -1.94 -8.97 -1.58
C TYR A 141 -1.08 -9.98 -0.81
N SER A 142 0.19 -10.13 -1.19
CA SER A 142 1.10 -11.10 -0.56
C SER A 142 1.28 -10.84 0.94
N VAL A 143 1.44 -9.57 1.33
CA VAL A 143 1.55 -9.20 2.75
C VAL A 143 0.26 -9.48 3.50
N ALA A 144 -0.91 -9.15 2.93
CA ALA A 144 -2.21 -9.44 3.54
C ALA A 144 -2.41 -10.94 3.75
N TYR A 145 -2.07 -11.76 2.74
CA TYR A 145 -2.18 -13.20 2.80
C TYR A 145 -1.22 -13.83 3.83
N MET A 146 0.04 -13.38 3.85
CA MET A 146 1.01 -13.83 4.85
C MET A 146 0.53 -13.53 6.28
N LEU A 147 0.06 -12.31 6.54
CA LEU A 147 -0.46 -11.95 7.86
C LEU A 147 -1.70 -12.75 8.22
N HIS A 148 -2.57 -13.06 7.26
CA HIS A 148 -3.73 -13.91 7.51
C HIS A 148 -3.33 -15.31 7.97
N ILE A 149 -2.33 -15.92 7.33
CA ILE A 149 -1.81 -17.25 7.72
C ILE A 149 -1.17 -17.20 9.11
N TYR A 150 -0.32 -16.21 9.38
CA TYR A 150 0.45 -16.12 10.62
C TYR A 150 -0.25 -15.32 11.73
N LYS A 151 -1.50 -14.92 11.54
CA LYS A 151 -2.25 -14.07 12.47
C LYS A 151 -2.22 -14.58 13.91
N ASN A 152 -2.38 -15.87 14.12
CA ASN A 152 -2.41 -16.45 15.47
C ASN A 152 -1.03 -16.36 16.14
N GLU A 153 0.05 -16.64 15.40
CA GLU A 153 1.42 -16.53 15.91
C GLU A 153 1.78 -15.08 16.22
N VAL A 154 1.38 -14.14 15.35
CA VAL A 154 1.60 -12.71 15.58
C VAL A 154 0.86 -12.23 16.81
N ASN A 155 -0.40 -12.62 17.02
CA ASN A 155 -1.18 -12.26 18.22
C ASN A 155 -0.53 -12.81 19.50
N ILE A 156 -0.10 -14.06 19.50
CA ILE A 156 0.60 -14.67 20.67
C ILE A 156 1.85 -13.84 21.01
N LYS A 157 2.67 -13.48 20.03
CA LYS A 157 3.86 -12.66 20.24
C LYS A 157 3.55 -11.26 20.77
N ILE A 158 2.50 -10.63 20.26
CA ILE A 158 2.03 -9.33 20.76
C ILE A 158 1.62 -9.42 22.23
N ASP A 159 0.90 -10.45 22.61
CA ASP A 159 0.45 -10.62 24.00
C ASP A 159 1.61 -10.96 24.94
N GLU A 160 2.58 -11.76 24.53
CA GLU A 160 3.84 -11.97 25.26
C GLU A 160 4.58 -10.64 25.53
N ILE A 161 4.69 -9.77 24.51
CA ILE A 161 5.34 -8.46 24.63
C ILE A 161 4.59 -7.55 25.59
N LYS A 162 3.26 -7.51 25.51
CA LYS A 162 2.42 -6.69 26.42
C LYS A 162 2.61 -7.14 27.86
N THR A 163 2.58 -8.44 28.13
CA THR A 163 2.80 -9.01 29.46
C THR A 163 4.20 -8.62 30.00
N TYR A 164 5.24 -8.81 29.18
CA TYR A 164 6.61 -8.43 29.56
C TYR A 164 6.75 -6.94 29.91
N ILE A 165 6.08 -6.06 29.16
CA ILE A 165 6.10 -4.62 29.42
C ILE A 165 5.35 -4.31 30.73
N SER A 166 4.18 -4.92 30.93
CA SER A 166 3.40 -4.74 32.16
C SER A 166 4.17 -5.12 33.41
N ASP A 167 4.88 -6.24 33.37
CA ASP A 167 5.69 -6.75 34.50
C ASP A 167 6.91 -5.88 34.81
N LYS A 168 7.35 -5.07 33.84
CA LYS A 168 8.49 -4.16 34.03
C LYS A 168 8.10 -2.78 34.57
N ILE A 169 6.82 -2.41 34.44
CA ILE A 169 6.28 -1.09 34.83
C ILE A 169 5.61 -1.16 36.21
N SER A 170 5.18 -2.35 36.63
CA SER A 170 4.66 -2.63 37.97
C SER A 170 5.78 -2.79 38.98
#